data_6314a752f6426af6521eaf647358d784
#
_entry.id   6314a752f6426af6521eaf647358d784
#
_cell.length_a   1.000
_cell.length_b   1.000
_cell.length_c   1.000
_cell.angle_alpha   90.00
_cell.angle_beta   90.00
_cell.angle_gamma   90.00
#
_symmetry.space_group_name_H-M   'P 1'
#
loop_
_entity.id
_entity.type
_entity.pdbx_description
1 polymer ?
#
loop_
_entity_poly.entity_id
_entity_poly.type
_entity_poly.pdbx_seq_one_letter_code
_entity_poly.pdbx_strand_id
1 'polypeptide(L)'
;LEANIAYWHTLKADTQEKWENILQCYNHLLVLEYSPIIALNRTYALAKVKGNAVAIVEAEKLSLENNHFYFTLLGELYKDIDNSKAKMNFEKAFLLAKTNTDRQTIKIQMEKL
;
A
#
# COMPACT_ATOMS: atom_id res chain seq x y z
N LEU A 1 18.12 -0.45 -8.87
CA LEU A 1 16.72 -0.01 -8.75
C LEU A 1 16.27 0.11 -7.30
N GLU A 2 16.56 -0.89 -6.47
CA GLU A 2 16.20 -0.84 -5.04
C GLU A 2 16.91 0.31 -4.33
N ALA A 3 18.18 0.59 -4.68
CA ALA A 3 18.90 1.73 -4.14
C ALA A 3 18.25 3.06 -4.54
N ASN A 4 17.76 3.16 -5.78
CA ASN A 4 17.04 4.35 -6.23
C ASN A 4 15.72 4.55 -5.48
N ILE A 5 14.99 3.47 -5.25
CA ILE A 5 13.76 3.54 -4.47
C ILE A 5 14.06 4.01 -3.05
N ALA A 6 15.09 3.45 -2.41
CA ALA A 6 15.48 3.84 -1.06
C ALA A 6 15.89 5.32 -1.01
N TYR A 7 16.63 5.80 -2.02
CA TYR A 7 17.01 7.21 -2.10
C TYR A 7 15.79 8.13 -2.11
N TRP A 8 14.80 7.85 -2.97
CA TRP A 8 13.60 8.67 -3.06
C TRP A 8 12.78 8.64 -1.78
N HIS A 9 12.72 7.50 -1.08
CA HIS A 9 12.04 7.40 0.21
C HIS A 9 12.72 8.20 1.31
N THR A 10 14.01 8.49 1.21
CA THR A 10 14.72 9.30 2.21
C THR A 10 14.43 10.80 2.09
N LEU A 11 13.88 11.25 0.96
CA LEU A 11 13.53 12.65 0.77
C LEU A 11 12.33 13.01 1.66
N LYS A 12 12.49 14.08 2.44
CA LYS A 12 11.45 14.52 3.38
C LYS A 12 10.26 15.17 2.70
N ALA A 13 10.48 15.82 1.55
CA ALA A 13 9.41 16.47 0.81
C ALA A 13 8.50 15.44 0.16
N ASP A 14 7.20 15.55 0.40
CA ASP A 14 6.20 14.64 -0.17
C ASP A 14 5.67 15.22 -1.47
N THR A 15 6.54 15.31 -2.48
CA THR A 15 6.23 15.93 -3.76
C THR A 15 5.72 14.91 -4.78
N GLN A 16 4.95 15.40 -5.75
CA GLN A 16 4.49 14.60 -6.89
C GLN A 16 5.68 13.98 -7.63
N GLU A 17 6.74 14.76 -7.84
CA GLU A 17 7.96 14.29 -8.51
C GLU A 17 8.58 13.10 -7.79
N LYS A 18 8.68 13.16 -6.47
CA LYS A 18 9.20 12.06 -5.65
C LYS A 18 8.43 10.79 -5.93
N TRP A 19 7.11 10.86 -5.84
CA TRP A 19 6.27 9.66 -5.99
C TRP A 19 6.24 9.14 -7.42
N GLU A 20 6.32 10.02 -8.43
CA GLU A 20 6.43 9.60 -9.82
C GLU A 20 7.72 8.81 -10.05
N ASN A 21 8.83 9.26 -9.47
CA ASN A 21 10.11 8.55 -9.60
C ASN A 21 10.08 7.20 -8.87
N ILE A 22 9.49 7.15 -7.68
CA ILE A 22 9.33 5.89 -6.94
C ILE A 22 8.48 4.91 -7.76
N LEU A 23 7.36 5.37 -8.34
CA LEU A 23 6.49 4.54 -9.15
C LEU A 23 7.24 3.97 -10.36
N GLN A 24 8.02 4.78 -11.06
CA GLN A 24 8.81 4.30 -12.19
C GLN A 24 9.85 3.28 -11.80
N CYS A 25 10.50 3.45 -10.65
CA CYS A 25 11.44 2.48 -10.12
C CYS A 25 10.77 1.13 -9.85
N TYR A 26 9.56 1.13 -9.28
CA TYR A 26 8.81 -0.09 -9.07
C TYR A 26 8.39 -0.73 -10.40
N ASN A 27 7.98 0.07 -11.38
CA ASN A 27 7.64 -0.45 -12.71
C ASN A 27 8.82 -1.18 -13.35
N HIS A 28 10.02 -0.59 -13.27
CA HIS A 28 11.24 -1.23 -13.80
C HIS A 28 11.58 -2.50 -13.03
N LEU A 29 11.51 -2.47 -11.72
CA LEU A 29 11.82 -3.62 -10.89
C LEU A 29 10.89 -4.80 -11.18
N LEU A 30 9.61 -4.54 -11.41
CA LEU A 30 8.63 -5.58 -11.73
C LEU A 30 8.84 -6.18 -13.12
N VAL A 31 9.39 -5.42 -14.07
CA VAL A 31 9.77 -5.95 -15.38
C VAL A 31 10.94 -6.92 -15.25
N LEU A 32 11.91 -6.59 -14.39
CA LEU A 32 13.11 -7.43 -14.18
C LEU A 32 12.80 -8.67 -13.35
N GLU A 33 11.98 -8.52 -12.30
CA GLU A 33 11.66 -9.61 -11.39
C GLU A 33 10.29 -9.35 -10.76
N TYR A 34 9.29 -10.12 -11.17
CA TYR A 34 7.96 -9.98 -10.59
C TYR A 34 7.92 -10.50 -9.17
N SER A 35 7.30 -9.74 -8.26
CA SER A 35 7.04 -10.12 -6.89
C SER A 35 5.69 -9.55 -6.46
N PRO A 36 4.78 -10.37 -5.86
CA PRO A 36 3.50 -9.85 -5.36
C PRO A 36 3.68 -8.75 -4.32
N ILE A 37 4.69 -8.84 -3.47
CA ILE A 37 4.96 -7.81 -2.44
C ILE A 37 5.44 -6.52 -3.09
N ILE A 38 6.30 -6.60 -4.09
CA ILE A 38 6.74 -5.42 -4.84
C ILE A 38 5.56 -4.79 -5.57
N ALA A 39 4.69 -5.62 -6.17
CA ALA A 39 3.48 -5.13 -6.84
C ALA A 39 2.55 -4.43 -5.84
N LEU A 40 2.43 -4.94 -4.62
CA LEU A 40 1.64 -4.31 -3.56
C LEU A 40 2.22 -2.95 -3.17
N ASN A 41 3.53 -2.88 -2.96
CA ASN A 41 4.21 -1.62 -2.63
C ASN A 41 4.09 -0.59 -3.75
N ARG A 42 4.08 -1.05 -5.01
CA ARG A 42 3.84 -0.19 -6.17
C ARG A 42 2.47 0.49 -6.08
N THR A 43 1.44 -0.21 -5.61
CA THR A 43 0.10 0.40 -5.52
C THR A 43 0.05 1.54 -4.53
N TYR A 44 0.86 1.52 -3.48
CA TYR A 44 0.97 2.65 -2.58
C TYR A 44 1.53 3.89 -3.30
N ALA A 45 2.59 3.72 -4.07
CA ALA A 45 3.15 4.80 -4.88
C ALA A 45 2.14 5.28 -5.93
N LEU A 46 1.41 4.36 -6.54
CA LEU A 46 0.37 4.68 -7.52
C LEU A 46 -0.72 5.55 -6.91
N ALA A 47 -1.10 5.27 -5.65
CA ALA A 47 -2.08 6.10 -4.94
C ALA A 47 -1.60 7.54 -4.78
N LYS A 48 -0.31 7.73 -4.51
CA LYS A 48 0.27 9.08 -4.38
C LYS A 48 0.32 9.83 -5.71
N VAL A 49 0.45 9.13 -6.82
CA VAL A 49 0.54 9.74 -8.16
C VAL A 49 -0.84 9.93 -8.78
N LYS A 50 -1.68 8.89 -8.74
CA LYS A 50 -2.94 8.83 -9.48
C LYS A 50 -4.19 8.86 -8.59
N GLY A 51 -4.02 8.83 -7.28
CA GLY A 51 -5.13 8.84 -6.33
C GLY A 51 -5.53 7.44 -5.88
N ASN A 52 -6.27 7.42 -4.76
CA ASN A 52 -6.63 6.16 -4.10
C ASN A 52 -7.59 5.30 -4.93
N ALA A 53 -8.52 5.91 -5.66
CA ALA A 53 -9.50 5.15 -6.45
C ALA A 53 -8.83 4.29 -7.52
N VAL A 54 -7.84 4.83 -8.23
CA VAL A 54 -7.07 4.09 -9.23
C VAL A 54 -6.24 2.99 -8.56
N ALA A 55 -5.60 3.31 -7.45
CA ALA A 55 -4.77 2.36 -6.72
C ALA A 55 -5.58 1.18 -6.17
N ILE A 56 -6.80 1.42 -5.71
CA ILE A 56 -7.70 0.36 -5.23
C ILE A 56 -7.93 -0.69 -6.32
N VAL A 57 -8.26 -0.24 -7.53
CA VAL A 57 -8.52 -1.14 -8.65
C VAL A 57 -7.30 -2.02 -8.93
N GLU A 58 -6.12 -1.42 -8.96
CA GLU A 58 -4.89 -2.18 -9.22
C GLU A 58 -4.52 -3.10 -8.05
N ALA A 59 -4.69 -2.64 -6.81
CA ALA A 59 -4.40 -3.46 -5.64
C ALA A 59 -5.31 -4.68 -5.57
N GLU A 60 -6.61 -4.51 -5.81
CA GLU A 60 -7.57 -5.61 -5.74
C GLU A 60 -7.28 -6.71 -6.75
N LYS A 61 -6.69 -6.38 -7.88
CA LYS A 61 -6.28 -7.37 -8.88
C LYS A 61 -5.21 -8.34 -8.36
N LEU A 62 -4.45 -7.95 -7.33
CA LEU A 62 -3.39 -8.79 -6.79
C LEU A 62 -3.92 -9.96 -5.97
N SER A 63 -5.09 -9.83 -5.37
CA SER A 63 -5.79 -10.89 -4.62
C SER A 63 -4.91 -11.62 -3.61
N LEU A 64 -4.14 -10.89 -2.81
CA LEU A 64 -3.23 -11.47 -1.81
C LEU A 64 -3.99 -11.79 -0.52
N GLU A 65 -4.91 -12.72 -0.58
CA GLU A 65 -5.92 -12.99 0.46
C GLU A 65 -5.36 -13.49 1.79
N ASN A 66 -4.12 -13.98 1.82
CA ASN A 66 -3.48 -14.47 3.03
C ASN A 66 -2.42 -13.52 3.59
N ASN A 67 -2.41 -12.27 3.10
CA ASN A 67 -1.39 -11.30 3.46
C ASN A 67 -2.02 -10.10 4.17
N HIS A 68 -1.66 -9.90 5.45
CA HIS A 68 -2.24 -8.79 6.21
C HIS A 68 -1.83 -7.41 5.67
N PHE A 69 -0.66 -7.28 5.04
CA PHE A 69 -0.24 -6.02 4.43
C PHE A 69 -1.15 -5.62 3.28
N TYR A 70 -1.64 -6.60 2.50
CA TYR A 70 -2.59 -6.37 1.43
C TYR A 70 -3.88 -5.74 1.97
N PHE A 71 -4.46 -6.32 3.00
CA PHE A 71 -5.69 -5.79 3.59
C PHE A 71 -5.46 -4.47 4.33
N THR A 72 -4.30 -4.29 4.95
CA THR A 72 -3.94 -3.02 5.59
C THR A 72 -3.87 -1.91 4.55
N LEU A 73 -3.21 -2.17 3.42
CA LEU A 73 -3.13 -1.19 2.34
C LEU A 73 -4.51 -0.85 1.78
N LEU A 74 -5.35 -1.87 1.52
CA LEU A 74 -6.71 -1.62 1.04
C LEU A 74 -7.51 -0.80 2.04
N GLY A 75 -7.37 -1.08 3.33
CA GLY A 75 -7.99 -0.27 4.37
C GLY A 75 -7.59 1.20 4.28
N GLU A 76 -6.31 1.46 4.13
CA GLU A 76 -5.79 2.82 3.98
C GLU A 76 -6.27 3.49 2.70
N LEU A 77 -6.33 2.75 1.60
CA LEU A 77 -6.78 3.29 0.31
C LEU A 77 -8.27 3.62 0.30
N TYR A 78 -9.09 2.81 0.98
CA TYR A 78 -10.52 3.06 1.07
C TYR A 78 -10.89 4.18 2.05
N LYS A 79 -10.01 4.52 2.97
CA LYS A 79 -10.25 5.58 3.93
C LYS A 79 -10.69 6.86 3.20
N ASP A 80 -11.74 7.51 3.71
CA ASP A 80 -12.33 8.72 3.12
C ASP A 80 -13.02 8.51 1.75
N ILE A 81 -12.95 7.32 1.17
CA ILE A 81 -13.73 6.94 -0.02
C ILE A 81 -14.94 6.10 0.43
N ASP A 82 -14.69 5.04 1.17
CA ASP A 82 -15.72 4.16 1.72
C ASP A 82 -15.21 3.59 3.05
N ASN A 83 -15.56 4.27 4.14
CA ASN A 83 -15.07 3.88 5.47
C ASN A 83 -15.59 2.51 5.93
N SER A 84 -16.73 2.06 5.43
CA SER A 84 -17.24 0.72 5.72
C SER A 84 -16.33 -0.34 5.14
N LYS A 85 -15.88 -0.16 3.89
CA LYS A 85 -14.93 -1.06 3.25
C LYS A 85 -13.54 -0.95 3.87
N ALA A 86 -13.13 0.26 4.24
CA ALA A 86 -11.86 0.45 4.96
C ALA A 86 -11.85 -0.36 6.25
N LYS A 87 -12.90 -0.26 7.04
CA LYS A 87 -13.02 -1.02 8.29
C LYS A 87 -12.97 -2.52 8.05
N MET A 88 -13.73 -3.00 7.06
CA MET A 88 -13.78 -4.42 6.72
C MET A 88 -12.38 -4.96 6.35
N ASN A 89 -11.62 -4.20 5.58
CA ASN A 89 -10.27 -4.60 5.20
C ASN A 89 -9.30 -4.59 6.38
N PHE A 90 -9.40 -3.57 7.25
CA PHE A 90 -8.59 -3.54 8.47
C PHE A 90 -8.92 -4.71 9.41
N GLU A 91 -10.18 -5.09 9.52
CA GLU A 91 -10.59 -6.25 10.33
C GLU A 91 -9.97 -7.53 9.79
N LYS A 92 -9.97 -7.73 8.47
CA LYS A 92 -9.31 -8.88 7.84
C LYS A 92 -7.81 -8.86 8.10
N ALA A 93 -7.18 -7.69 7.99
CA ALA A 93 -5.76 -7.53 8.28
C ALA A 93 -5.46 -7.90 9.73
N PHE A 94 -6.28 -7.45 10.66
CA PHE A 94 -6.12 -7.74 12.08
C PHE A 94 -6.15 -9.25 12.36
N LEU A 95 -7.08 -9.96 11.73
CA LEU A 95 -7.19 -11.41 11.89
C LEU A 95 -5.98 -12.16 11.33
N LEU A 96 -5.36 -11.65 10.28
CA LEU A 96 -4.21 -12.27 9.63
C LEU A 96 -2.88 -11.84 10.25
N ALA A 97 -2.85 -10.75 11.01
CA ALA A 97 -1.62 -10.22 11.60
C ALA A 97 -1.00 -11.23 12.57
N LYS A 98 0.31 -11.41 12.45
CA LYS A 98 1.04 -12.44 13.20
C LYS A 98 1.70 -11.93 14.48
N THR A 99 1.84 -10.62 14.63
CA THR A 99 2.51 -10.02 15.79
C THR A 99 1.59 -9.03 16.49
N ASN A 100 1.86 -8.78 17.78
CA ASN A 100 1.12 -7.77 18.54
C ASN A 100 1.38 -6.36 18.00
N THR A 101 2.58 -6.10 17.52
CA THR A 101 2.94 -4.80 16.93
C THR A 101 2.09 -4.53 15.69
N ASP A 102 1.95 -5.52 14.81
CA ASP A 102 1.13 -5.38 13.61
C ASP A 102 -0.35 -5.15 13.97
N ARG A 103 -0.86 -5.90 14.93
CA ARG A 103 -2.25 -5.73 15.40
C ARG A 103 -2.50 -4.35 15.98
N GLN A 104 -1.57 -3.82 16.77
CA GLN A 104 -1.68 -2.49 17.34
C GLN A 104 -1.68 -1.41 16.25
N THR A 105 -0.82 -1.55 15.27
CA THR A 105 -0.76 -0.61 14.13
C THR A 105 -2.10 -0.58 13.39
N ILE A 106 -2.66 -1.76 13.09
CA ILE A 106 -3.95 -1.89 12.40
C ILE A 106 -5.08 -1.30 13.24
N LYS A 107 -5.09 -1.59 14.54
CA LYS A 107 -6.10 -1.07 15.46
C LYS A 107 -6.09 0.46 15.51
N ILE A 108 -4.90 1.06 15.56
CA ILE A 108 -4.75 2.52 15.54
C ILE A 108 -5.36 3.09 14.26
N GLN A 109 -5.12 2.47 13.10
CA GLN A 109 -5.71 2.92 11.84
C GLN A 109 -7.23 2.81 11.84
N MET A 110 -7.78 1.72 12.40
CA MET A 110 -9.24 1.57 12.52
C MET A 110 -9.85 2.64 13.40
N GLU A 111 -9.21 3.02 14.48
CA GLU A 111 -9.69 4.05 15.39
C GLU A 111 -9.76 5.43 14.76
N LYS A 112 -9.01 5.65 13.68
CA LYS A 112 -9.01 6.92 12.94
C LYS A 112 -10.14 7.03 11.91
N LEU A 113 -10.89 5.99 11.69
CA LEU A 113 -12.02 6.02 10.75
C LEU A 113 -13.26 6.78 11.35
#